data_f647a57de4c9d9ba8b1298c9cb4d7de5
#
_entry.id   f647a57de4c9d9ba8b1298c9cb4d7de5
#
_cell.length_a   1.000
_cell.length_b   1.000
_cell.length_c   1.000
_cell.angle_alpha   90.00
_cell.angle_beta   90.00
_cell.angle_gamma   90.00
#
_symmetry.space_group_name_H-M   'P 1'
#
loop_
_entity.id
_entity.type
_entity.pdbx_description
1 polymer ?
#
loop_
_entity_poly.entity_id
_entity_poly.type
_entity_poly.pdbx_seq_one_letter_code
_entity_poly.pdbx_strand_id
1 'polypeptide(L)'
;MLFALWTAAAAVLVVVAELRSERRRYARLLELMQHSAVETLSHHRHDWMNELQILYGYLRLGKPDKAIAVVERIRGRMEQDSRISHLGEPKLAAFLLSFRTTCDTMRLEVEVEDGFNVKGMGLDGERLTSAVIGLVNVVRFRLAAQGEEENVLWLRFHSEEGEARLDMAYAGKVAAADDLASELERVLGGYGRVSEESGAVREDGASRCFAVVFPRMDRPCN
;
A
#
# COMPACT_ATOMS: atom_id res chain seq x y z
N MET A 1 27.77 -44.66 -30.40
CA MET A 1 27.98 -43.26 -30.79
C MET A 1 26.67 -42.53 -31.13
N LEU A 2 25.79 -43.05 -31.98
CA LEU A 2 24.51 -42.42 -32.35
C LEU A 2 23.59 -42.15 -31.17
N PHE A 3 23.50 -43.04 -30.17
CA PHE A 3 22.69 -42.86 -28.96
C PHE A 3 23.19 -41.70 -28.08
N ALA A 4 24.51 -41.55 -27.94
CA ALA A 4 25.10 -40.45 -27.15
C ALA A 4 24.90 -39.07 -27.84
N LEU A 5 24.94 -39.03 -29.16
CA LEU A 5 24.61 -37.84 -29.94
C LEU A 5 23.14 -37.45 -29.80
N TRP A 6 22.25 -38.42 -29.83
CA TRP A 6 20.81 -38.18 -29.67
C TRP A 6 20.45 -37.68 -28.27
N THR A 7 21.05 -38.27 -27.21
CA THR A 7 20.82 -37.79 -25.82
C THR A 7 21.37 -36.37 -25.60
N ALA A 8 22.54 -36.06 -26.17
CA ALA A 8 23.10 -34.72 -26.11
C ALA A 8 22.22 -33.70 -26.85
N ALA A 9 21.72 -34.04 -28.03
CA ALA A 9 20.80 -33.18 -28.78
C ALA A 9 19.47 -32.94 -28.02
N ALA A 10 18.91 -34.00 -27.43
CA ALA A 10 17.71 -33.89 -26.59
C ALA A 10 17.93 -33.00 -25.36
N ALA A 11 19.07 -33.15 -24.66
CA ALA A 11 19.42 -32.31 -23.54
C ALA A 11 19.55 -30.83 -23.93
N VAL A 12 20.19 -30.54 -25.06
CA VAL A 12 20.32 -29.17 -25.58
C VAL A 12 18.95 -28.57 -25.91
N LEU A 13 18.06 -29.38 -26.55
CA LEU A 13 16.70 -28.92 -26.86
C LEU A 13 15.90 -28.57 -25.59
N VAL A 14 16.00 -29.41 -24.56
CA VAL A 14 15.32 -29.13 -23.28
C VAL A 14 15.84 -27.82 -22.64
N VAL A 15 17.16 -27.67 -22.56
CA VAL A 15 17.76 -26.43 -22.01
C VAL A 15 17.35 -25.21 -22.83
N VAL A 16 17.37 -25.28 -24.16
CA VAL A 16 16.94 -24.18 -25.03
C VAL A 16 15.46 -23.88 -24.86
N ALA A 17 14.62 -24.89 -24.71
CA ALA A 17 13.18 -24.71 -24.47
C ALA A 17 12.92 -24.04 -23.12
N GLU A 18 13.66 -24.43 -22.08
CA GLU A 18 13.55 -23.87 -20.73
C GLU A 18 13.99 -22.40 -20.70
N LEU A 19 15.15 -22.08 -21.28
CA LEU A 19 15.62 -20.70 -21.43
C LEU A 19 14.64 -19.82 -22.22
N ARG A 20 14.02 -20.35 -23.27
CA ARG A 20 12.99 -19.64 -24.05
C ARG A 20 11.72 -19.42 -23.22
N SER A 21 11.32 -20.39 -22.40
CA SER A 21 10.15 -20.29 -21.54
C SER A 21 10.34 -19.21 -20.47
N GLU A 22 11.51 -19.19 -19.85
CA GLU A 22 11.87 -18.15 -18.87
C GLU A 22 11.89 -16.75 -19.48
N ARG A 23 12.56 -16.59 -20.63
CA ARG A 23 12.56 -15.29 -21.35
C ARG A 23 11.13 -14.82 -21.68
N ARG A 24 10.24 -15.72 -22.07
CA ARG A 24 8.83 -15.37 -22.34
C ARG A 24 8.09 -14.97 -21.05
N ARG A 25 8.39 -15.63 -19.92
CA ARG A 25 7.83 -15.26 -18.63
C ARG A 25 8.28 -13.86 -18.20
N TYR A 26 9.58 -13.59 -18.29
CA TYR A 26 10.13 -12.27 -18.00
C TYR A 26 9.55 -11.18 -18.91
N ALA A 27 9.44 -11.44 -20.21
CA ALA A 27 8.85 -10.47 -21.14
C ALA A 27 7.39 -10.15 -20.80
N ARG A 28 6.59 -11.16 -20.45
CA ARG A 28 5.19 -10.97 -20.01
C ARG A 28 5.09 -10.21 -18.70
N LEU A 29 5.96 -10.49 -17.73
CA LEU A 29 5.99 -9.76 -16.46
C LEU A 29 6.33 -8.29 -16.68
N LEU A 30 7.33 -8.00 -17.51
CA LEU A 30 7.69 -6.63 -17.91
C LEU A 30 6.52 -5.91 -18.59
N GLU A 31 5.84 -6.56 -19.51
CA GLU A 31 4.68 -6.01 -20.20
C GLU A 31 3.53 -5.69 -19.23
N LEU A 32 3.24 -6.60 -18.29
CA LEU A 32 2.25 -6.38 -17.24
C LEU A 32 2.63 -5.22 -16.33
N MET A 33 3.90 -5.13 -15.92
CA MET A 33 4.38 -4.01 -15.09
C MET A 33 4.30 -2.67 -15.83
N GLN A 34 4.65 -2.65 -17.12
CA GLN A 34 4.52 -1.45 -17.95
C GLN A 34 3.06 -1.02 -18.11
N HIS A 35 2.16 -1.98 -18.33
CA HIS A 35 0.73 -1.69 -18.46
C HIS A 35 0.16 -1.12 -17.16
N SER A 36 0.46 -1.75 -16.03
CA SER A 36 0.05 -1.25 -14.70
C SER A 36 0.60 0.15 -14.39
N ALA A 37 1.86 0.43 -14.76
CA ALA A 37 2.44 1.75 -14.58
C ALA A 37 1.73 2.83 -15.43
N VAL A 38 1.40 2.52 -16.69
CA VAL A 38 0.67 3.43 -17.58
C VAL A 38 -0.74 3.69 -17.05
N GLU A 39 -1.42 2.66 -16.57
CA GLU A 39 -2.74 2.76 -15.96
C GLU A 39 -2.71 3.65 -14.72
N THR A 40 -1.77 3.44 -13.81
CA THR A 40 -1.57 4.26 -12.63
C THR A 40 -1.33 5.74 -13.00
N LEU A 41 -0.45 6.01 -13.97
CA LEU A 41 -0.20 7.37 -14.46
C LEU A 41 -1.45 8.00 -15.09
N SER A 42 -2.28 7.21 -15.78
CA SER A 42 -3.54 7.69 -16.38
C SER A 42 -4.54 8.11 -15.31
N HIS A 43 -4.68 7.33 -14.23
CA HIS A 43 -5.54 7.68 -13.08
C HIS A 43 -5.04 8.94 -12.38
N HIS A 44 -3.74 9.04 -12.08
CA HIS A 44 -3.18 10.26 -11.49
C HIS A 44 -3.44 11.49 -12.35
N ARG A 45 -3.27 11.38 -13.68
CA ARG A 45 -3.58 12.48 -14.60
C ARG A 45 -5.05 12.88 -14.51
N HIS A 46 -5.98 11.94 -14.43
CA HIS A 46 -7.40 12.21 -14.31
C HIS A 46 -7.72 12.94 -12.99
N ASP A 47 -7.16 12.48 -11.89
CA ASP A 47 -7.32 13.11 -10.58
C ASP A 47 -6.81 14.56 -10.60
N TRP A 48 -5.63 14.78 -11.19
CA TRP A 48 -5.06 16.12 -11.33
C TRP A 48 -5.94 17.05 -12.20
N MET A 49 -6.49 16.51 -13.28
CA MET A 49 -7.42 17.29 -14.13
C MET A 49 -8.66 17.72 -13.34
N ASN A 50 -9.22 16.83 -12.52
CA ASN A 50 -10.38 17.15 -11.67
C ASN A 50 -10.04 18.24 -10.64
N GLU A 51 -8.91 18.12 -9.95
CA GLU A 51 -8.46 19.12 -8.97
C GLU A 51 -8.23 20.49 -9.63
N LEU A 52 -7.59 20.51 -10.79
CA LEU A 52 -7.37 21.74 -11.55
C LEU A 52 -8.67 22.36 -12.07
N GLN A 53 -9.67 21.55 -12.46
CA GLN A 53 -10.99 22.05 -12.86
C GLN A 53 -11.72 22.71 -11.70
N ILE A 54 -11.66 22.09 -10.49
CA ILE A 54 -12.26 22.66 -9.27
C ILE A 54 -11.58 23.99 -8.93
N LEU A 55 -10.24 24.03 -8.94
CA LEU A 55 -9.44 25.21 -8.69
C LEU A 55 -9.81 26.34 -9.67
N TYR A 56 -9.83 26.03 -10.96
CA TYR A 56 -10.21 26.97 -12.01
C TYR A 56 -11.64 27.50 -11.83
N GLY A 57 -12.57 26.62 -11.44
CA GLY A 57 -13.96 27.00 -11.16
C GLY A 57 -14.05 28.01 -10.02
N TYR A 58 -13.34 27.81 -8.90
CA TYR A 58 -13.33 28.77 -7.81
C TYR A 58 -12.69 30.11 -8.16
N LEU A 59 -11.60 30.08 -8.93
CA LEU A 59 -10.98 31.33 -9.44
C LEU A 59 -11.94 32.12 -10.33
N ARG A 60 -12.65 31.45 -11.23
CA ARG A 60 -13.65 32.12 -12.10
C ARG A 60 -14.83 32.66 -11.34
N LEU A 61 -15.22 32.04 -10.23
CA LEU A 61 -16.32 32.49 -9.36
C LEU A 61 -15.89 33.58 -8.37
N GLY A 62 -14.63 34.05 -8.41
CA GLY A 62 -14.11 35.05 -7.50
C GLY A 62 -14.08 34.57 -6.03
N LYS A 63 -13.86 33.28 -5.79
CA LYS A 63 -13.77 32.66 -4.43
C LYS A 63 -12.34 32.25 -4.12
N PRO A 64 -11.43 33.22 -3.85
CA PRO A 64 -10.00 32.94 -3.66
C PRO A 64 -9.74 32.04 -2.46
N ASP A 65 -10.47 32.20 -1.35
CA ASP A 65 -10.27 31.38 -0.15
C ASP A 65 -10.52 29.88 -0.44
N LYS A 66 -11.55 29.57 -1.22
CA LYS A 66 -11.81 28.20 -1.64
C LYS A 66 -10.76 27.68 -2.62
N ALA A 67 -10.23 28.54 -3.49
CA ALA A 67 -9.13 28.18 -4.38
C ALA A 67 -7.86 27.86 -3.60
N ILE A 68 -7.53 28.66 -2.57
CA ILE A 68 -6.39 28.42 -1.67
C ILE A 68 -6.55 27.07 -0.95
N ALA A 69 -7.73 26.77 -0.41
CA ALA A 69 -7.99 25.49 0.25
C ALA A 69 -7.77 24.27 -0.69
N VAL A 70 -8.12 24.39 -1.98
CA VAL A 70 -7.83 23.36 -2.98
C VAL A 70 -6.33 23.19 -3.18
N VAL A 71 -5.58 24.28 -3.30
CA VAL A 71 -4.12 24.25 -3.47
C VAL A 71 -3.45 23.60 -2.25
N GLU A 72 -3.87 23.96 -1.04
CA GLU A 72 -3.33 23.37 0.20
C GLU A 72 -3.62 21.87 0.28
N ARG A 73 -4.81 21.43 -0.09
CA ARG A 73 -5.15 20.00 -0.16
C ARG A 73 -4.27 19.25 -1.16
N ILE A 74 -4.06 19.82 -2.37
CA ILE A 74 -3.17 19.24 -3.38
C ILE A 74 -1.75 19.14 -2.82
N ARG A 75 -1.23 20.21 -2.22
CA ARG A 75 0.10 20.24 -1.62
C ARG A 75 0.27 19.16 -0.56
N GLY A 76 -0.66 19.07 0.40
CA GLY A 76 -0.61 18.07 1.45
C GLY A 76 -0.60 16.63 0.91
N ARG A 77 -1.39 16.36 -0.16
CA ARG A 77 -1.38 15.05 -0.83
C ARG A 77 -0.04 14.75 -1.48
N MET A 78 0.54 15.72 -2.21
CA MET A 78 1.85 15.54 -2.84
C MET A 78 2.97 15.33 -1.82
N GLU A 79 2.92 15.99 -0.67
CA GLU A 79 3.86 15.78 0.43
C GLU A 79 3.75 14.35 0.97
N GLN A 80 2.54 13.83 1.17
CA GLN A 80 2.34 12.45 1.63
C GLN A 80 2.79 11.42 0.57
N ASP A 81 2.45 11.61 -0.70
CA ASP A 81 2.90 10.74 -1.79
C ASP A 81 4.44 10.71 -1.87
N SER A 82 5.09 11.86 -1.64
CA SER A 82 6.55 11.95 -1.55
C SER A 82 7.09 11.15 -0.36
N ARG A 83 6.50 11.28 0.84
CA ARG A 83 6.91 10.53 2.02
C ARG A 83 6.74 9.02 1.83
N ILE A 84 5.62 8.58 1.25
CA ILE A 84 5.38 7.16 0.88
C ILE A 84 6.48 6.67 -0.07
N SER A 85 6.88 7.47 -1.06
CA SER A 85 7.94 7.12 -1.99
C SER A 85 9.31 6.96 -1.31
N HIS A 86 9.52 7.62 -0.18
CA HIS A 86 10.75 7.58 0.62
C HIS A 86 10.71 6.60 1.79
N LEU A 87 9.69 5.74 1.90
CA LEU A 87 9.57 4.71 2.95
C LEU A 87 10.78 3.75 3.03
N GLY A 88 11.60 3.67 1.97
CA GLY A 88 12.78 2.79 1.92
C GLY A 88 12.47 1.35 1.51
N GLU A 89 11.21 1.01 1.22
CA GLU A 89 10.76 -0.27 0.68
C GLU A 89 9.90 -0.04 -0.57
N PRO A 90 10.47 -0.22 -1.79
CA PRO A 90 9.80 0.12 -3.04
C PRO A 90 8.50 -0.65 -3.30
N LYS A 91 8.43 -1.93 -2.88
CA LYS A 91 7.23 -2.76 -3.06
C LYS A 91 6.06 -2.22 -2.24
N LEU A 92 6.33 -1.83 -0.99
CA LEU A 92 5.33 -1.24 -0.11
C LEU A 92 4.86 0.12 -0.64
N ALA A 93 5.80 0.98 -1.03
CA ALA A 93 5.49 2.28 -1.60
C ALA A 93 4.62 2.15 -2.85
N ALA A 94 4.97 1.25 -3.77
CA ALA A 94 4.20 0.99 -4.98
C ALA A 94 2.78 0.50 -4.66
N PHE A 95 2.63 -0.41 -3.69
CA PHE A 95 1.31 -0.88 -3.25
C PHE A 95 0.45 0.26 -2.72
N LEU A 96 0.98 1.06 -1.79
CA LEU A 96 0.23 2.16 -1.15
C LEU A 96 -0.18 3.23 -2.17
N LEU A 97 0.72 3.62 -3.07
CA LEU A 97 0.44 4.62 -4.11
C LEU A 97 -0.55 4.12 -5.16
N SER A 98 -0.48 2.83 -5.54
CA SER A 98 -1.37 2.26 -6.56
C SER A 98 -2.73 1.82 -6.01
N PHE A 99 -2.90 1.73 -4.70
CA PHE A 99 -4.14 1.22 -4.09
C PHE A 99 -5.38 2.00 -4.54
N ARG A 100 -5.27 3.32 -4.66
CA ARG A 100 -6.35 4.20 -5.12
C ARG A 100 -6.83 3.90 -6.55
N THR A 101 -5.95 3.33 -7.38
CA THR A 101 -6.28 2.98 -8.78
C THR A 101 -6.78 1.55 -8.92
N THR A 102 -6.58 0.72 -7.88
CA THR A 102 -6.92 -0.71 -7.92
C THR A 102 -8.10 -1.08 -7.03
N CYS A 103 -8.60 -0.17 -6.20
CA CYS A 103 -9.67 -0.41 -5.25
C CYS A 103 -10.75 0.67 -5.29
N ASP A 104 -11.94 0.30 -5.75
CA ASP A 104 -13.11 1.20 -5.82
C ASP A 104 -14.04 1.06 -4.60
N THR A 105 -13.80 0.05 -3.75
CA THR A 105 -14.70 -0.27 -2.61
C THR A 105 -14.26 0.37 -1.30
N MET A 106 -13.02 0.83 -1.22
CA MET A 106 -12.42 1.42 -0.03
C MET A 106 -11.39 2.48 -0.41
N ARG A 107 -11.45 3.63 0.22
CA ARG A 107 -10.40 4.66 0.14
C ARG A 107 -9.31 4.37 1.17
N LEU A 108 -8.06 4.43 0.74
CA LEU A 108 -6.89 4.29 1.60
C LEU A 108 -6.23 5.67 1.77
N GLU A 109 -6.17 6.14 3.02
CA GLU A 109 -5.46 7.34 3.40
C GLU A 109 -4.20 6.95 4.17
N VAL A 110 -3.04 7.38 3.69
CA VAL A 110 -1.75 7.00 4.27
C VAL A 110 -1.01 8.24 4.74
N GLU A 111 -0.62 8.23 5.99
CA GLU A 111 0.22 9.24 6.62
C GLU A 111 1.55 8.60 7.00
N VAL A 112 2.65 9.24 6.65
CA VAL A 112 4.00 8.82 7.03
C VAL A 112 4.65 9.96 7.80
N GLU A 113 5.10 9.67 9.01
CA GLU A 113 5.83 10.64 9.85
C GLU A 113 7.16 11.04 9.22
N ASP A 114 7.57 12.28 9.45
CA ASP A 114 8.86 12.77 8.97
C ASP A 114 10.02 11.93 9.51
N GLY A 115 10.88 11.47 8.59
CA GLY A 115 12.03 10.65 8.95
C GLY A 115 11.74 9.16 9.16
N PHE A 116 10.47 8.71 9.08
CA PHE A 116 10.17 7.29 9.09
C PHE A 116 10.72 6.60 7.84
N ASN A 117 11.56 5.59 8.05
CA ASN A 117 12.16 4.83 6.95
C ASN A 117 12.40 3.38 7.38
N VAL A 118 11.87 2.44 6.60
CA VAL A 118 11.90 0.99 6.90
C VAL A 118 13.32 0.49 7.13
N LYS A 119 14.25 0.85 6.23
CA LYS A 119 15.66 0.44 6.34
C LYS A 119 16.38 1.14 7.48
N GLY A 120 16.10 2.45 7.66
CA GLY A 120 16.69 3.25 8.74
C GLY A 120 16.30 2.74 10.13
N MET A 121 15.09 2.19 10.26
CA MET A 121 14.61 1.59 11.49
C MET A 121 15.04 0.14 11.72
N GLY A 122 15.73 -0.47 10.75
CA GLY A 122 16.16 -1.87 10.83
C GLY A 122 15.02 -2.87 10.73
N LEU A 123 13.98 -2.57 9.96
CA LEU A 123 12.86 -3.47 9.70
C LEU A 123 13.15 -4.39 8.51
N ASP A 124 12.53 -5.58 8.54
CA ASP A 124 12.49 -6.47 7.38
C ASP A 124 11.45 -5.94 6.37
N GLY A 125 11.92 -5.34 5.28
CA GLY A 125 11.06 -4.71 4.28
C GLY A 125 10.10 -5.68 3.59
N GLU A 126 10.53 -6.93 3.32
CA GLU A 126 9.67 -7.92 2.66
C GLU A 126 8.56 -8.42 3.60
N ARG A 127 8.91 -8.70 4.85
CA ARG A 127 7.93 -9.09 5.87
C ARG A 127 6.97 -7.96 6.19
N LEU A 128 7.48 -6.73 6.34
CA LEU A 128 6.64 -5.55 6.55
C LEU A 128 5.67 -5.35 5.39
N THR A 129 6.15 -5.44 4.15
CA THR A 129 5.30 -5.32 2.96
C THR A 129 4.19 -6.36 2.96
N SER A 130 4.54 -7.63 3.20
CA SER A 130 3.57 -8.73 3.25
C SER A 130 2.54 -8.53 4.36
N ALA A 131 2.99 -8.09 5.54
CA ALA A 131 2.13 -7.79 6.68
C ALA A 131 1.15 -6.65 6.35
N VAL A 132 1.64 -5.51 5.86
CA VAL A 132 0.78 -4.36 5.54
C VAL A 132 -0.23 -4.69 4.44
N ILE A 133 0.20 -5.36 3.36
CA ILE A 133 -0.72 -5.82 2.31
C ILE A 133 -1.80 -6.75 2.88
N GLY A 134 -1.40 -7.68 3.74
CA GLY A 134 -2.33 -8.59 4.40
C GLY A 134 -3.34 -7.87 5.28
N LEU A 135 -2.88 -6.94 6.13
CA LEU A 135 -3.73 -6.13 7.00
C LEU A 135 -4.76 -5.31 6.20
N VAL A 136 -4.32 -4.61 5.17
CA VAL A 136 -5.20 -3.83 4.27
C VAL A 136 -6.24 -4.72 3.61
N ASN A 137 -5.84 -5.89 3.13
CA ASN A 137 -6.76 -6.83 2.48
C ASN A 137 -7.78 -7.43 3.45
N VAL A 138 -7.40 -7.73 4.70
CA VAL A 138 -8.35 -8.20 5.72
C VAL A 138 -9.46 -7.17 5.91
N VAL A 139 -9.12 -5.90 6.08
CA VAL A 139 -10.11 -4.83 6.23
C VAL A 139 -10.94 -4.70 4.95
N ARG A 140 -10.31 -4.65 3.78
CA ARG A 140 -10.97 -4.52 2.48
C ARG A 140 -12.03 -5.61 2.24
N PHE A 141 -11.70 -6.87 2.51
CA PHE A 141 -12.61 -7.99 2.26
C PHE A 141 -13.74 -8.11 3.29
N ARG A 142 -13.56 -7.50 4.45
CA ARG A 142 -14.57 -7.46 5.50
C ARG A 142 -15.50 -6.25 5.44
N LEU A 143 -15.11 -5.21 4.71
CA LEU A 143 -15.99 -4.07 4.49
C LEU A 143 -17.19 -4.48 3.65
N ALA A 144 -18.39 -4.22 4.16
CA ALA A 144 -19.61 -4.49 3.43
C ALA A 144 -19.67 -3.59 2.18
N ALA A 145 -19.91 -4.19 1.02
CA ALA A 145 -19.99 -3.49 -0.26
C ALA A 145 -21.21 -2.55 -0.40
N GLN A 146 -22.03 -2.44 0.64
CA GLN A 146 -23.32 -1.70 0.61
C GLN A 146 -23.44 -0.80 1.83
N GLY A 147 -23.19 0.47 1.63
CA GLY A 147 -23.50 1.57 2.54
C GLY A 147 -23.51 2.87 1.77
N GLU A 148 -24.33 3.85 2.17
CA GLU A 148 -24.28 5.22 1.64
C GLU A 148 -23.01 5.95 2.11
N GLU A 149 -22.27 5.39 3.05
CA GLU A 149 -21.04 5.96 3.60
C GLU A 149 -19.81 5.39 2.89
N GLU A 150 -18.87 6.27 2.58
CA GLU A 150 -17.59 5.89 1.97
C GLU A 150 -16.76 5.08 2.96
N ASN A 151 -16.32 3.88 2.56
CA ASN A 151 -15.40 3.08 3.35
C ASN A 151 -14.01 3.70 3.29
N VAL A 152 -13.44 4.07 4.43
CA VAL A 152 -12.10 4.67 4.53
C VAL A 152 -11.25 3.88 5.50
N LEU A 153 -10.03 3.55 5.08
CA LEU A 153 -8.98 3.01 5.94
C LEU A 153 -7.85 4.02 6.06
N TRP A 154 -7.53 4.43 7.27
CA TRP A 154 -6.37 5.28 7.58
C TRP A 154 -5.22 4.41 8.07
N LEU A 155 -4.04 4.65 7.53
CA LEU A 155 -2.78 4.06 7.96
C LEU A 155 -1.82 5.18 8.35
N ARG A 156 -1.22 5.11 9.54
CA ARG A 156 -0.21 6.05 9.97
C ARG A 156 1.05 5.30 10.38
N PHE A 157 2.13 5.52 9.63
CA PHE A 157 3.46 4.99 9.93
C PHE A 157 4.22 6.01 10.76
N HIS A 158 4.63 5.62 11.95
CA HIS A 158 5.39 6.49 12.83
C HIS A 158 6.35 5.70 13.72
N SER A 159 7.19 6.43 14.45
CA SER A 159 8.12 5.87 15.42
C SER A 159 7.70 6.30 16.82
N GLU A 160 7.47 5.34 17.72
CA GLU A 160 7.18 5.58 19.11
C GLU A 160 8.18 4.84 19.99
N GLU A 161 8.85 5.55 20.92
CA GLU A 161 9.90 5.00 21.79
C GLU A 161 11.01 4.25 21.04
N GLY A 162 11.20 4.60 19.77
CA GLY A 162 12.18 3.94 18.89
C GLY A 162 11.70 2.66 18.24
N GLU A 163 10.49 2.20 18.46
CA GLU A 163 9.85 1.10 17.74
C GLU A 163 9.06 1.61 16.53
N ALA A 164 8.96 0.79 15.50
CA ALA A 164 8.13 1.11 14.35
C ALA A 164 6.68 0.74 14.62
N ARG A 165 5.79 1.71 14.45
CA ARG A 165 4.38 1.55 14.72
C ARG A 165 3.55 1.90 13.48
N LEU A 166 2.50 1.12 13.25
CA LEU A 166 1.46 1.36 12.27
C LEU A 166 0.12 1.48 13.00
N ASP A 167 -0.43 2.68 13.05
CA ASP A 167 -1.80 2.86 13.49
C ASP A 167 -2.74 2.66 12.31
N MET A 168 -3.81 1.91 12.54
CA MET A 168 -4.86 1.63 11.58
C MET A 168 -6.20 2.06 12.16
N ALA A 169 -6.93 2.86 11.42
CA ALA A 169 -8.30 3.24 11.78
C ALA A 169 -9.20 3.09 10.57
N TYR A 170 -10.44 2.64 10.76
CA TYR A 170 -11.36 2.54 9.64
C TYR A 170 -12.73 3.13 9.96
N ALA A 171 -13.38 3.69 8.94
CA ALA A 171 -14.79 4.03 8.91
C ALA A 171 -15.50 3.12 7.91
N GLY A 172 -16.68 2.67 8.27
CA GLY A 172 -17.52 1.77 7.47
C GLY A 172 -18.03 0.58 8.28
N LYS A 173 -18.98 -0.16 7.70
CA LYS A 173 -19.53 -1.36 8.33
C LYS A 173 -18.69 -2.58 8.01
N VAL A 174 -18.05 -3.14 9.02
CA VAL A 174 -17.25 -4.36 8.91
C VAL A 174 -18.09 -5.55 9.33
N ALA A 175 -18.18 -6.58 8.49
CA ALA A 175 -18.83 -7.84 8.83
C ALA A 175 -18.00 -8.58 9.89
N ALA A 176 -18.65 -9.11 10.93
CA ALA A 176 -18.02 -9.87 12.03
C ALA A 176 -16.86 -9.09 12.68
N ALA A 177 -17.13 -7.86 13.12
CA ALA A 177 -16.14 -6.94 13.69
C ALA A 177 -15.44 -7.51 14.95
N ASP A 178 -16.08 -8.41 15.68
CA ASP A 178 -15.55 -8.98 16.94
C ASP A 178 -14.36 -9.92 16.74
N ASP A 179 -14.17 -10.44 15.51
CA ASP A 179 -13.06 -11.36 15.17
C ASP A 179 -11.93 -10.68 14.37
N LEU A 180 -12.04 -9.38 14.13
CA LEU A 180 -11.09 -8.65 13.28
C LEU A 180 -9.67 -8.63 13.88
N ALA A 181 -9.54 -8.39 15.17
CA ALA A 181 -8.24 -8.37 15.86
C ALA A 181 -7.48 -9.70 15.72
N SER A 182 -8.19 -10.81 15.95
CA SER A 182 -7.61 -12.16 15.82
C SER A 182 -7.17 -12.47 14.39
N GLU A 183 -7.88 -11.96 13.40
CA GLU A 183 -7.51 -12.15 12.00
C GLU A 183 -6.31 -11.30 11.61
N LEU A 184 -6.23 -10.06 12.09
CA LEU A 184 -5.06 -9.20 11.91
C LEU A 184 -3.81 -9.85 12.52
N GLU A 185 -3.90 -10.39 13.75
CA GLU A 185 -2.80 -11.14 14.36
C GLU A 185 -2.38 -12.36 13.55
N ARG A 186 -3.35 -13.11 13.02
CA ARG A 186 -3.06 -14.29 12.18
C ARG A 186 -2.31 -13.91 10.90
N VAL A 187 -2.67 -12.79 10.29
CA VAL A 187 -2.01 -12.28 9.07
C VAL A 187 -0.58 -11.85 9.35
N LEU A 188 -0.33 -11.25 10.51
CA LEU A 188 1.04 -10.89 10.92
C LEU A 188 1.94 -12.11 11.12
N GLY A 189 1.39 -13.29 11.42
CA GLY A 189 2.17 -14.51 11.57
C GLY A 189 3.32 -14.39 12.58
N GLY A 190 3.15 -13.59 13.63
CA GLY A 190 4.18 -13.29 14.63
C GLY A 190 5.20 -12.22 14.23
N TYR A 191 5.03 -11.57 13.08
CA TYR A 191 5.83 -10.40 12.68
C TYR A 191 5.18 -9.10 13.13
N GLY A 192 5.03 -8.92 14.42
CA GLY A 192 4.41 -7.75 15.04
C GLY A 192 3.33 -8.15 16.03
N ARG A 193 2.88 -7.18 16.78
CA ARG A 193 1.80 -7.33 17.78
C ARG A 193 0.70 -6.34 17.47
N VAL A 194 -0.55 -6.80 17.48
CA VAL A 194 -1.74 -5.97 17.34
C VAL A 194 -2.27 -5.64 18.74
N SER A 195 -2.62 -4.39 18.94
CA SER A 195 -3.40 -3.94 20.09
C SER A 195 -4.61 -3.16 19.58
N GLU A 196 -5.79 -3.45 20.14
CA GLU A 196 -6.98 -2.63 19.88
C GLU A 196 -6.96 -1.44 20.82
N GLU A 197 -7.00 -0.22 20.28
CA GLU A 197 -7.04 1.00 21.05
C GLU A 197 -8.48 1.43 21.26
N SER A 198 -8.96 1.26 22.49
CA SER A 198 -10.28 1.78 22.91
C SER A 198 -10.20 3.28 23.10
N GLY A 199 -10.84 4.06 22.24
CA GLY A 199 -11.20 5.44 22.59
C GLY A 199 -10.67 6.57 21.73
N ALA A 200 -9.84 6.38 20.76
CA ALA A 200 -9.54 7.41 19.78
C ALA A 200 -10.58 7.43 18.66
N VAL A 201 -11.80 7.90 18.98
CA VAL A 201 -12.69 8.39 17.92
C VAL A 201 -11.95 9.58 17.31
N ARG A 202 -11.31 9.38 16.16
CA ARG A 202 -10.79 10.49 15.37
C ARG A 202 -11.97 11.41 15.04
N GLU A 203 -11.71 12.70 14.96
CA GLU A 203 -12.70 13.69 14.49
C GLU A 203 -13.35 13.31 13.17
N ASP A 204 -12.71 12.41 12.41
CA ASP A 204 -13.14 11.87 11.10
C ASP A 204 -14.14 10.70 11.17
N GLY A 205 -14.65 10.31 12.35
CA GLY A 205 -15.70 9.29 12.48
C GLY A 205 -15.23 7.83 12.40
N ALA A 206 -13.95 7.54 12.66
CA ALA A 206 -13.43 6.17 12.66
C ALA A 206 -14.12 5.29 13.72
N SER A 207 -14.54 4.09 13.32
CA SER A 207 -15.33 3.18 14.17
C SER A 207 -14.46 2.34 15.12
N ARG A 208 -13.23 1.96 14.72
CA ARG A 208 -12.24 1.19 15.50
C ARG A 208 -10.82 1.57 15.12
N CYS A 209 -9.92 1.50 16.08
CA CYS A 209 -8.49 1.77 15.91
C CYS A 209 -7.67 0.59 16.39
N PHE A 210 -6.64 0.24 15.61
CA PHE A 210 -5.66 -0.78 15.93
C PHE A 210 -4.26 -0.21 15.81
N ALA A 211 -3.39 -0.58 16.73
CA ALA A 211 -1.97 -0.31 16.64
C ALA A 211 -1.19 -1.60 16.38
N VAL A 212 -0.28 -1.56 15.45
CA VAL A 212 0.62 -2.67 15.13
C VAL A 212 2.05 -2.24 15.36
N VAL A 213 2.75 -2.93 16.26
CA VAL A 213 4.16 -2.68 16.56
C VAL A 213 5.00 -3.73 15.86
N PHE A 214 6.00 -3.31 15.10
CA PHE A 214 6.90 -4.19 14.36
C PHE A 214 8.26 -4.33 15.04
N PRO A 215 8.80 -5.57 15.15
CA PRO A 215 10.10 -5.79 15.73
C PRO A 215 11.21 -5.31 14.80
N ARG A 216 12.26 -4.76 15.38
CA ARG A 216 13.51 -4.50 14.65
C ARG A 216 14.22 -5.82 14.35
N MET A 217 14.89 -5.89 13.22
CA MET A 217 15.85 -6.94 12.99
C MET A 217 17.03 -6.71 13.93
N ASP A 218 17.30 -7.69 14.82
CA ASP A 218 18.53 -7.67 15.60
C ASP A 218 19.71 -7.61 14.62
N ARG A 219 20.48 -6.54 14.68
CA ARG A 219 21.75 -6.50 13.94
C ARG A 219 22.59 -7.64 14.54
N PRO A 220 23.09 -8.58 13.71
CA PRO A 220 24.08 -9.53 14.24
C PRO A 220 25.21 -8.67 14.84
N CYS A 221 25.48 -8.90 16.13
CA CYS A 221 26.65 -8.30 16.78
C CYS A 221 27.88 -8.71 15.97
N ASN A 222 28.50 -7.73 15.33
CA ASN A 222 29.85 -7.86 14.75
C ASN A 222 30.89 -7.80 15.87
#